data_c2c1d394c96e33b983c86f27bd3e4994
#
_entry.id   c2c1d394c96e33b983c86f27bd3e4994
#
_cell.length_a   1.000
_cell.length_b   1.000
_cell.length_c   1.000
_cell.angle_alpha   90.00
_cell.angle_beta   90.00
_cell.angle_gamma   90.00
#
_symmetry.space_group_name_H-M   'P 1'
#
loop_
_entity.id
_entity.type
_entity.pdbx_description
1 polymer ?
#
loop_
_entity_poly.entity_id
_entity_poly.type
_entity_poly.pdbx_seq_one_letter_code
_entity_poly.pdbx_strand_id
1 'polypeptide(L)'
;AEADTTAQTLALGRALIYDGLNEFDQDNLESMGMRAFFHKNLKWYGPGGIGACLSMSEFEELHQAPWLVAFPDRKVQGLESLFAEGNFVAGSGVAGVIASHTGPYLGYPPKNAQFGISGLDFWLRTDNKFTENWVFVDMIKMFADMGYDLLAPLRTQP
;
A
#
# COMPACT_ATOMS: atom_id res chain seq x y z
N ALA A 1 12.57 -27.35 -6.20
CA ALA A 1 13.06 -26.34 -5.26
C ALA A 1 12.61 -24.93 -5.66
N GLU A 2 12.85 -24.48 -6.91
CA GLU A 2 12.46 -23.13 -7.35
C GLU A 2 10.94 -22.97 -7.50
N ALA A 3 10.24 -23.97 -8.01
CA ALA A 3 8.79 -24.00 -8.09
C ALA A 3 8.12 -23.95 -6.69
N ASP A 4 8.68 -24.61 -5.71
CA ASP A 4 8.19 -24.60 -4.33
C ASP A 4 8.38 -23.21 -3.71
N THR A 5 9.51 -22.55 -3.97
CA THR A 5 9.79 -21.19 -3.52
C THR A 5 8.79 -20.20 -4.11
N THR A 6 8.54 -20.28 -5.41
CA THR A 6 7.55 -19.45 -6.11
C THR A 6 6.15 -19.63 -5.54
N ALA A 7 5.72 -20.88 -5.33
CA ALA A 7 4.39 -21.17 -4.76
C ALA A 7 4.23 -20.63 -3.32
N GLN A 8 5.26 -20.77 -2.49
CA GLN A 8 5.27 -20.23 -1.12
C GLN A 8 5.24 -18.70 -1.12
N THR A 9 6.01 -18.06 -2.01
CA THR A 9 6.03 -16.60 -2.15
C THR A 9 4.69 -16.06 -2.61
N LEU A 10 4.07 -16.71 -3.59
CA LEU A 10 2.73 -16.34 -4.06
C LEU A 10 1.67 -16.51 -2.95
N ALA A 11 1.73 -17.61 -2.19
CA ALA A 11 0.80 -17.84 -1.09
C ALA A 11 0.92 -16.78 0.00
N LEU A 12 2.15 -16.38 0.37
CA LEU A 12 2.39 -15.30 1.34
C LEU A 12 1.86 -13.95 0.82
N GLY A 13 2.08 -13.62 -0.46
CA GLY A 13 1.54 -12.42 -1.08
C GLY A 13 0.02 -12.38 -1.09
N ARG A 14 -0.63 -13.50 -1.41
CA ARG A 14 -2.10 -13.60 -1.36
C ARG A 14 -2.64 -13.40 0.06
N ALA A 15 -2.01 -14.03 1.05
CA ALA A 15 -2.40 -13.87 2.45
C ALA A 15 -2.22 -12.41 2.93
N LEU A 16 -1.10 -11.76 2.61
CA LEU A 16 -0.90 -10.35 2.91
C LEU A 16 -2.03 -9.47 2.34
N ILE A 17 -2.38 -9.66 1.07
CA ILE A 17 -3.31 -8.80 0.35
C ILE A 17 -4.76 -9.04 0.78
N TYR A 18 -5.20 -10.29 0.83
CA TYR A 18 -6.61 -10.62 1.01
C TYR A 18 -6.99 -10.88 2.47
N ASP A 19 -6.06 -11.40 3.28
CA ASP A 19 -6.34 -11.71 4.68
C ASP A 19 -5.79 -10.61 5.61
N GLY A 20 -4.60 -10.06 5.33
CA GLY A 20 -3.97 -9.04 6.16
C GLY A 20 -4.53 -7.63 5.92
N LEU A 21 -4.40 -7.12 4.69
CA LEU A 21 -4.77 -5.73 4.39
C LEU A 21 -6.26 -5.42 4.52
N ASN A 22 -7.15 -6.40 4.50
CA ASN A 22 -8.58 -6.20 4.68
C ASN A 22 -9.05 -6.31 6.14
N GLU A 23 -8.25 -6.88 7.02
CA GLU A 23 -8.52 -6.92 8.47
C GLU A 23 -8.09 -5.61 9.10
N PHE A 24 -8.99 -4.63 9.10
CA PHE A 24 -8.66 -3.24 9.37
C PHE A 24 -9.54 -2.63 10.46
N ASP A 25 -8.88 -2.03 11.48
CA ASP A 25 -9.47 -1.18 12.50
C ASP A 25 -8.59 0.08 12.65
N GLN A 26 -9.14 1.26 12.36
CA GLN A 26 -8.42 2.54 12.41
C GLN A 26 -7.84 2.85 13.80
N ASP A 27 -8.42 2.32 14.85
CA ASP A 27 -8.01 2.55 16.23
C ASP A 27 -6.99 1.52 16.73
N ASN A 28 -6.65 0.52 15.88
CA ASN A 28 -5.73 -0.54 16.21
C ASN A 28 -4.77 -0.85 15.05
N LEU A 29 -3.54 -0.31 15.11
CA LEU A 29 -2.50 -0.53 14.07
C LEU A 29 -2.11 -2.00 13.89
N GLU A 30 -2.33 -2.84 14.90
CA GLU A 30 -2.04 -4.27 14.84
C GLU A 30 -3.15 -5.08 14.18
N SER A 31 -4.30 -4.49 13.87
CA SER A 31 -5.49 -5.20 13.35
C SER A 31 -5.22 -5.97 12.05
N MET A 32 -4.38 -5.44 11.17
CA MET A 32 -4.02 -6.10 9.91
C MET A 32 -2.95 -7.19 10.08
N GLY A 33 -2.37 -7.34 11.27
CA GLY A 33 -1.33 -8.32 11.53
C GLY A 33 -0.07 -8.18 10.67
N MET A 34 0.27 -6.95 10.26
CA MET A 34 1.39 -6.71 9.33
C MET A 34 2.73 -7.27 9.81
N ARG A 35 2.94 -7.34 11.12
CA ARG A 35 4.15 -7.96 11.72
C ARG A 35 4.25 -9.47 11.50
N ALA A 36 3.14 -10.14 11.15
CA ALA A 36 3.17 -11.53 10.72
C ALA A 36 3.75 -11.69 9.31
N PHE A 37 3.51 -10.71 8.43
CA PHE A 37 3.92 -10.72 7.03
C PHE A 37 5.27 -10.05 6.78
N PHE A 38 5.58 -8.98 7.52
CA PHE A 38 6.78 -8.18 7.34
C PHE A 38 7.85 -8.47 8.41
N HIS A 39 9.10 -8.45 7.98
CA HIS A 39 10.25 -8.55 8.87
C HIS A 39 10.44 -7.24 9.66
N LYS A 40 10.98 -7.33 10.88
CA LYS A 40 11.27 -6.14 11.73
C LYS A 40 12.17 -5.10 11.05
N ASN A 41 13.06 -5.53 10.15
CA ASN A 41 13.97 -4.70 9.38
C ASN A 41 13.44 -4.46 7.96
N LEU A 42 12.10 -4.40 7.79
CA LEU A 42 11.47 -4.08 6.52
C LEU A 42 12.06 -2.81 5.92
N LYS A 43 12.33 -2.85 4.63
CA LYS A 43 12.58 -1.64 3.82
C LYS A 43 11.37 -1.44 2.91
N TRP A 44 10.66 -0.36 3.13
CA TRP A 44 9.49 -0.01 2.36
C TRP A 44 9.77 1.26 1.56
N TYR A 45 9.53 1.20 0.26
CA TYR A 45 9.79 2.29 -0.67
C TYR A 45 8.46 2.72 -1.29
N GLY A 46 7.92 3.82 -0.77
CA GLY A 46 6.66 4.40 -1.22
C GLY A 46 6.82 5.40 -2.36
N PRO A 47 5.71 5.83 -2.94
CA PRO A 47 5.70 6.86 -3.98
C PRO A 47 6.11 8.23 -3.44
N GLY A 48 6.40 9.14 -4.36
CA GLY A 48 6.74 10.53 -4.04
C GLY A 48 5.66 11.20 -3.17
N GLY A 49 6.10 11.91 -2.13
CA GLY A 49 5.25 12.51 -1.11
C GLY A 49 5.02 11.65 0.13
N ILE A 50 5.07 10.31 0.01
CA ILE A 50 4.98 9.39 1.15
C ILE A 50 6.37 9.09 1.69
N GLY A 51 7.34 8.76 0.83
CA GLY A 51 8.73 8.52 1.21
C GLY A 51 9.06 7.04 1.43
N ALA A 52 10.08 6.76 2.24
CA ALA A 52 10.56 5.42 2.51
C ALA A 52 10.67 5.17 4.03
N CYS A 53 10.53 3.89 4.41
CA CYS A 53 10.68 3.43 5.78
C CYS A 53 11.75 2.34 5.85
N LEU A 54 12.66 2.43 6.81
CA LEU A 54 13.81 1.52 6.94
C LEU A 54 13.63 0.48 8.07
N SER A 55 12.44 0.46 8.67
CA SER A 55 12.07 -0.53 9.68
C SER A 55 10.54 -0.73 9.69
N MET A 56 10.10 -1.80 10.32
CA MET A 56 8.67 -2.03 10.53
C MET A 56 8.02 -0.95 11.39
N SER A 57 8.74 -0.42 12.39
CA SER A 57 8.23 0.66 13.24
C SER A 57 8.06 1.97 12.49
N GLU A 58 9.02 2.33 11.61
CA GLU A 58 8.86 3.49 10.73
C GLU A 58 7.71 3.31 9.74
N PHE A 59 7.54 2.11 9.19
CA PHE A 59 6.40 1.80 8.32
C PHE A 59 5.06 2.02 9.04
N GLU A 60 4.93 1.55 10.28
CA GLU A 60 3.73 1.74 11.11
C GLU A 60 3.47 3.22 11.41
N GLU A 61 4.50 3.96 11.80
CA GLU A 61 4.38 5.36 12.21
C GLU A 61 4.21 6.31 11.02
N LEU A 62 5.04 6.17 9.99
CA LEU A 62 5.15 7.16 8.90
C LEU A 62 4.22 6.88 7.71
N HIS A 63 3.80 5.62 7.54
CA HIS A 63 2.91 5.23 6.44
C HIS A 63 1.58 4.66 6.93
N GLN A 64 1.60 3.59 7.72
CA GLN A 64 0.39 2.87 8.08
C GLN A 64 -0.57 3.74 8.89
N ALA A 65 -0.12 4.37 9.96
CA ALA A 65 -0.97 5.19 10.82
C ALA A 65 -1.62 6.37 10.09
N PRO A 66 -0.87 7.22 9.34
CA PRO A 66 -1.48 8.29 8.55
C PRO A 66 -2.47 7.80 7.51
N TRP A 67 -2.15 6.68 6.85
CA TRP A 67 -3.01 6.07 5.85
C TRP A 67 -4.34 5.60 6.43
N LEU A 68 -4.32 4.95 7.58
CA LEU A 68 -5.51 4.45 8.26
C LEU A 68 -6.43 5.56 8.76
N VAL A 69 -5.85 6.66 9.24
CA VAL A 69 -6.62 7.85 9.65
C VAL A 69 -7.29 8.52 8.45
N ALA A 70 -6.56 8.61 7.33
CA ALA A 70 -7.07 9.28 6.13
C ALA A 70 -8.16 8.47 5.39
N PHE A 71 -8.04 7.13 5.40
CA PHE A 71 -8.80 6.20 4.58
C PHE A 71 -9.32 5.01 5.41
N PRO A 72 -10.18 5.26 6.42
CA PRO A 72 -10.59 4.24 7.40
C PRO A 72 -11.44 3.12 6.82
N ASP A 73 -12.11 3.34 5.69
CA ASP A 73 -12.96 2.38 5.01
C ASP A 73 -12.26 1.67 3.83
N ARG A 74 -10.94 1.85 3.69
CA ARG A 74 -10.23 1.28 2.56
C ARG A 74 -10.40 -0.24 2.50
N LYS A 75 -10.53 -0.74 1.29
CA LYS A 75 -10.72 -2.17 1.03
C LYS A 75 -10.05 -2.58 -0.27
N VAL A 76 -9.31 -3.68 -0.22
CA VAL A 76 -8.83 -4.37 -1.43
C VAL A 76 -10.03 -5.06 -2.06
N GLN A 77 -10.40 -4.64 -3.28
CA GLN A 77 -11.47 -5.26 -4.05
C GLN A 77 -10.97 -6.44 -4.88
N GLY A 78 -9.79 -6.29 -5.45
CA GLY A 78 -9.15 -7.30 -6.26
C GLY A 78 -7.97 -6.73 -7.02
N LEU A 79 -7.10 -7.62 -7.47
CA LEU A 79 -5.97 -7.27 -8.32
C LEU A 79 -6.23 -7.82 -9.72
N GLU A 80 -5.83 -7.06 -10.74
CA GLU A 80 -5.87 -7.52 -12.13
C GLU A 80 -4.78 -8.55 -12.40
N SER A 81 -3.65 -8.42 -11.69
CA SER A 81 -2.58 -9.41 -11.74
C SER A 81 -1.95 -9.61 -10.37
N LEU A 82 -1.62 -10.87 -10.07
CA LEU A 82 -0.82 -11.27 -8.93
C LEU A 82 0.00 -12.48 -9.37
N PHE A 83 1.31 -12.34 -9.39
CA PHE A 83 2.23 -13.38 -9.82
C PHE A 83 3.50 -13.38 -8.98
N ALA A 84 4.22 -14.48 -9.00
CA ALA A 84 5.48 -14.63 -8.28
C ALA A 84 6.52 -15.36 -9.14
N GLU A 85 7.78 -15.06 -8.90
CA GLU A 85 8.93 -15.78 -9.41
C GLU A 85 10.01 -15.83 -8.33
N GLY A 86 10.40 -17.04 -7.95
CA GLY A 86 11.34 -17.24 -6.85
C GLY A 86 10.85 -16.58 -5.57
N ASN A 87 11.65 -15.67 -5.04
CA ASN A 87 11.34 -14.92 -3.81
C ASN A 87 10.59 -13.60 -4.04
N PHE A 88 10.30 -13.25 -5.30
CA PHE A 88 9.54 -12.04 -5.61
C PHE A 88 8.08 -12.35 -5.88
N VAL A 89 7.21 -11.50 -5.38
CA VAL A 89 5.80 -11.45 -5.76
C VAL A 89 5.43 -10.03 -6.15
N ALA A 90 4.60 -9.89 -7.17
CA ALA A 90 4.10 -8.60 -7.63
C ALA A 90 2.58 -8.65 -7.80
N GLY A 91 1.93 -7.54 -7.51
CA GLY A 91 0.51 -7.37 -7.69
C GLY A 91 0.17 -5.99 -8.23
N SER A 92 -0.77 -5.90 -9.15
CA SER A 92 -1.24 -4.64 -9.72
C SER A 92 -2.75 -4.63 -9.91
N GLY A 93 -3.32 -3.43 -9.95
CA GLY A 93 -4.73 -3.24 -10.28
C GLY A 93 -5.07 -1.77 -10.52
N VAL A 94 -6.03 -1.55 -11.41
CA VAL A 94 -6.69 -0.26 -11.60
C VAL A 94 -7.88 -0.20 -10.63
N ALA A 95 -7.85 0.78 -9.71
CA ALA A 95 -8.82 0.86 -8.62
C ALA A 95 -8.93 -0.46 -7.79
N GLY A 96 -7.81 -1.19 -7.67
CA GLY A 96 -7.77 -2.45 -6.91
C GLY A 96 -8.01 -2.28 -5.40
N VAL A 97 -7.82 -1.07 -4.89
CA VAL A 97 -8.19 -0.65 -3.54
C VAL A 97 -9.14 0.54 -3.65
N ILE A 98 -10.25 0.49 -2.94
CA ILE A 98 -11.19 1.61 -2.81
C ILE A 98 -11.14 2.20 -1.42
N ALA A 99 -11.41 3.50 -1.30
CA ALA A 99 -11.44 4.21 -0.04
C ALA A 99 -12.24 5.51 -0.13
N SER A 100 -12.58 6.08 1.03
CA SER A 100 -13.11 7.43 1.18
C SER A 100 -12.10 8.31 1.92
N HIS A 101 -11.87 9.52 1.41
CA HIS A 101 -10.95 10.50 2.01
C HIS A 101 -11.65 11.23 3.16
N THR A 102 -11.58 10.68 4.37
CA THR A 102 -12.30 11.19 5.54
C THR A 102 -11.41 11.79 6.62
N GLY A 103 -10.10 11.58 6.54
CA GLY A 103 -9.10 12.20 7.40
C GLY A 103 -8.05 12.99 6.59
N PRO A 104 -7.27 13.86 7.23
CA PRO A 104 -6.21 14.62 6.54
C PRO A 104 -5.12 13.68 6.00
N TYR A 105 -4.60 13.96 4.80
CA TYR A 105 -3.53 13.18 4.19
C TYR A 105 -2.53 14.08 3.45
N LEU A 106 -1.24 13.93 3.76
CA LEU A 106 -0.13 14.69 3.15
C LEU A 106 -0.37 16.22 3.12
N GLY A 107 -0.98 16.76 4.17
CA GLY A 107 -1.30 18.19 4.28
C GLY A 107 -2.61 18.61 3.62
N TYR A 108 -3.34 17.70 2.98
CA TYR A 108 -4.63 17.99 2.36
C TYR A 108 -5.78 17.60 3.30
N PRO A 109 -6.75 18.51 3.55
CA PRO A 109 -7.92 18.22 4.36
C PRO A 109 -8.86 17.24 3.66
N PRO A 110 -9.71 16.49 4.41
CA PRO A 110 -10.65 15.54 3.82
C PRO A 110 -11.73 16.25 3.00
N LYS A 111 -12.15 15.62 1.90
CA LYS A 111 -13.29 16.05 1.07
C LYS A 111 -14.41 15.04 1.03
N ASN A 112 -14.32 13.95 1.77
CA ASN A 112 -15.30 12.84 1.78
C ASN A 112 -15.53 12.23 0.38
N ALA A 113 -14.57 12.38 -0.52
CA ALA A 113 -14.63 11.79 -1.84
C ALA A 113 -14.28 10.30 -1.77
N GLN A 114 -15.07 9.48 -2.44
CA GLN A 114 -14.72 8.07 -2.67
C GLN A 114 -13.83 7.98 -3.92
N PHE A 115 -12.81 7.15 -3.86
CA PHE A 115 -11.83 7.02 -4.93
C PHE A 115 -11.25 5.60 -5.00
N GLY A 116 -10.64 5.30 -6.14
CA GLY A 116 -9.91 4.05 -6.36
C GLY A 116 -8.41 4.30 -6.42
N ILE A 117 -7.64 3.43 -5.76
CA ILE A 117 -6.18 3.46 -5.76
C ILE A 117 -5.71 2.48 -6.84
N SER A 118 -4.98 3.01 -7.81
CA SER A 118 -4.33 2.23 -8.85
C SER A 118 -2.84 2.16 -8.55
N GLY A 119 -2.29 0.97 -8.62
CA GLY A 119 -0.89 0.80 -8.25
C GLY A 119 -0.30 -0.54 -8.65
N LEU A 120 0.96 -0.66 -8.32
CA LEU A 120 1.77 -1.85 -8.49
C LEU A 120 2.68 -1.98 -7.29
N ASP A 121 2.69 -3.16 -6.71
CA ASP A 121 3.57 -3.51 -5.61
C ASP A 121 4.49 -4.65 -5.99
N PHE A 122 5.73 -4.58 -5.51
CA PHE A 122 6.67 -5.69 -5.48
C PHE A 122 7.08 -5.98 -4.04
N TRP A 123 7.16 -7.25 -3.69
CA TRP A 123 7.67 -7.71 -2.40
C TRP A 123 8.77 -8.73 -2.61
N LEU A 124 9.83 -8.60 -1.80
CA LEU A 124 10.90 -9.60 -1.70
C LEU A 124 10.71 -10.40 -0.41
N ARG A 125 10.55 -11.72 -0.56
CA ARG A 125 10.48 -12.67 0.55
C ARG A 125 11.87 -13.14 0.96
N THR A 126 12.13 -13.13 2.26
CA THR A 126 13.28 -13.80 2.88
C THR A 126 12.73 -14.72 3.96
N ASP A 127 13.03 -16.00 3.89
CA ASP A 127 12.41 -17.03 4.71
C ASP A 127 10.86 -16.98 4.61
N ASN A 128 10.19 -16.66 5.70
CA ASN A 128 8.73 -16.65 5.78
C ASN A 128 8.12 -15.24 5.85
N LYS A 129 8.89 -14.19 5.57
CA LYS A 129 8.42 -12.80 5.65
C LYS A 129 8.95 -11.95 4.51
N PHE A 130 8.24 -10.87 4.21
CA PHE A 130 8.73 -9.85 3.30
C PHE A 130 9.73 -8.93 3.99
N THR A 131 10.86 -8.72 3.36
CA THR A 131 11.96 -7.86 3.84
C THR A 131 12.07 -6.56 3.08
N GLU A 132 11.56 -6.53 1.85
CA GLU A 132 11.49 -5.32 1.03
C GLU A 132 10.14 -5.23 0.32
N ASN A 133 9.64 -3.99 0.16
CA ASN A 133 8.42 -3.70 -0.59
C ASN A 133 8.59 -2.40 -1.37
N TRP A 134 8.38 -2.45 -2.66
CA TRP A 134 8.38 -1.29 -3.57
C TRP A 134 6.95 -1.02 -4.00
N VAL A 135 6.48 0.21 -3.75
CA VAL A 135 5.09 0.60 -3.95
C VAL A 135 5.02 1.73 -4.97
N PHE A 136 4.24 1.51 -6.01
CA PHE A 136 3.94 2.49 -7.04
C PHE A 136 2.44 2.79 -7.00
N VAL A 137 2.09 4.03 -6.72
CA VAL A 137 0.71 4.52 -6.75
C VAL A 137 0.63 5.68 -7.72
N ASP A 138 -0.41 5.72 -8.55
CA ASP A 138 -0.73 6.89 -9.36
C ASP A 138 -1.25 8.02 -8.44
N MET A 139 -0.31 8.75 -7.83
CA MET A 139 -0.60 9.82 -6.88
C MET A 139 -1.36 10.97 -7.54
N ILE A 140 -1.09 11.26 -8.81
CA ILE A 140 -1.76 12.34 -9.53
C ILE A 140 -3.24 12.01 -9.69
N LYS A 141 -3.55 10.81 -10.18
CA LYS A 141 -4.92 10.34 -10.31
C LYS A 141 -5.62 10.22 -8.96
N MET A 142 -4.94 9.63 -7.97
CA MET A 142 -5.47 9.47 -6.62
C MET A 142 -5.93 10.82 -6.03
N PHE A 143 -5.09 11.85 -6.09
CA PHE A 143 -5.43 13.17 -5.60
C PHE A 143 -6.50 13.87 -6.44
N ALA A 144 -6.48 13.69 -7.77
CA ALA A 144 -7.53 14.21 -8.64
C ALA A 144 -8.91 13.63 -8.29
N ASP A 145 -8.98 12.32 -8.05
CA ASP A 145 -10.21 11.65 -7.62
C ASP A 145 -10.68 12.09 -6.22
N MET A 146 -9.74 12.44 -5.33
CA MET A 146 -10.05 13.08 -4.04
C MET A 146 -10.45 14.56 -4.19
N GLY A 147 -10.39 15.13 -5.39
CA GLY A 147 -10.76 16.52 -5.70
C GLY A 147 -9.63 17.53 -5.54
N TYR A 148 -8.37 17.10 -5.70
CA TYR A 148 -7.17 17.96 -5.66
C TYR A 148 -6.39 17.85 -6.95
N ASP A 149 -6.02 18.99 -7.53
CA ASP A 149 -5.15 19.08 -8.71
C ASP A 149 -3.69 19.34 -8.29
N LEU A 150 -2.91 18.29 -8.19
CA LEU A 150 -1.48 18.40 -7.85
C LEU A 150 -0.65 19.11 -8.91
N LEU A 151 -1.16 19.22 -10.16
CA LEU A 151 -0.46 19.87 -11.26
C LEU A 151 -0.85 21.35 -11.44
N ALA A 152 -1.84 21.84 -10.69
CA ALA A 152 -2.28 23.24 -10.80
C ALA A 152 -1.13 24.26 -10.64
N PRO A 153 -0.20 24.12 -9.69
CA PRO A 153 0.92 25.06 -9.56
C PRO A 153 1.84 25.11 -10.78
N LEU A 154 1.94 24.02 -11.54
CA LEU A 154 2.80 23.95 -12.72
C LEU A 154 2.19 24.65 -13.94
N ARG A 155 0.85 24.79 -13.99
CA ARG A 155 0.16 25.44 -15.11
C ARG A 155 0.17 26.96 -15.03
N THR A 156 0.51 27.52 -13.87
CA THR A 156 0.55 28.96 -13.61
C THR A 156 1.96 29.54 -13.70
N GLN A 157 2.96 28.72 -14.02
CA GLN A 157 4.32 29.21 -14.28
C GLN A 157 4.39 29.77 -15.69
N PRO A 158 4.91 31.00 -15.85
CA PRO A 158 5.06 31.64 -17.17
C PRO A 158 6.10 30.96 -18.05
#